data_2c54f85334ca1bbb3438794153d73820
#
_entry.id   2c54f85334ca1bbb3438794153d73820
#
_cell.length_a   1.000
_cell.length_b   1.000
_cell.length_c   1.000
_cell.angle_alpha   90.00
_cell.angle_beta   90.00
_cell.angle_gamma   90.00
#
_symmetry.space_group_name_H-M   'P 1'
#
loop_
_entity.id
_entity.type
_entity.pdbx_description
1 polymer ?
#
loop_
_entity_poly.entity_id
_entity_poly.type
_entity_poly.pdbx_seq_one_letter_code
_entity_poly.pdbx_strand_id
1 'polypeptide(L)'
;MRDEWVLPNGLRVLGERLPHLRSVSIGAWMHVGSMMETPEENGLSHFIEHMIFKGTTKRTVRQIAEEMDAVGGQLNAFTGKDCTCCYAKVIDEDIELAIDIIADMVMNATMDEKELNKERGVVLEEISMDEDSPEDLVHDLLAKAQFGAQSLGQPILGPAEQVAAYTRENLMDYKNKHYLPRETVVALAGNYDPAQVQALMEKYFGTWQGGESALVVPKQQVLTGRRVVKEKDTEQLHICLGYPGFAYGTDDVYAVAVMNNVLGGAMSSRLFQRIREELGMAYSIYTYPNSYQGIGTYGIYAGISPKNGDKVLEEIDSELKRFLKDGMTDKEFRDSKTQLRSGYLMGLESSGSRMQAMGRSTLLNGHPTDHQKTIAAIEAVTPEMVMDVAHKVLTAEPCLAVAGKGAEKYAE
;
A
#
# COMPACT_ATOMS: atom_id res chain seq x y z
N MET A 1 -1.90 23.41 -11.43
CA MET A 1 -2.41 24.41 -10.44
C MET A 1 -3.14 23.64 -9.36
N ARG A 2 -2.87 23.92 -8.10
CA ARG A 2 -3.46 23.20 -6.95
C ARG A 2 -4.53 24.03 -6.29
N ASP A 3 -5.55 23.35 -5.83
CA ASP A 3 -6.67 23.89 -5.07
C ASP A 3 -6.75 23.14 -3.73
N GLU A 4 -7.08 23.83 -2.64
CA GLU A 4 -7.25 23.23 -1.31
C GLU A 4 -8.42 23.90 -0.59
N TRP A 5 -9.30 23.08 -0.04
CA TRP A 5 -10.46 23.52 0.75
C TRP A 5 -10.56 22.70 2.02
N VAL A 6 -11.12 23.28 3.07
CA VAL A 6 -11.53 22.57 4.28
C VAL A 6 -13.01 22.84 4.49
N LEU A 7 -13.82 21.78 4.47
CA LEU A 7 -15.25 21.90 4.71
C LEU A 7 -15.54 22.21 6.20
N PRO A 8 -16.72 22.78 6.53
CA PRO A 8 -17.07 23.08 7.92
C PRO A 8 -16.99 21.89 8.89
N ASN A 9 -17.18 20.66 8.39
CA ASN A 9 -17.05 19.41 9.17
C ASN A 9 -15.61 18.95 9.37
N GLY A 10 -14.62 19.68 8.80
CA GLY A 10 -13.20 19.39 8.91
C GLY A 10 -12.63 18.49 7.80
N LEU A 11 -13.45 18.04 6.84
CA LEU A 11 -12.95 17.30 5.67
C LEU A 11 -12.01 18.15 4.83
N ARG A 12 -10.82 17.65 4.55
CA ARG A 12 -9.85 18.30 3.67
C ARG A 12 -10.04 17.82 2.23
N VAL A 13 -10.10 18.75 1.31
CA VAL A 13 -10.23 18.48 -0.13
C VAL A 13 -9.06 19.12 -0.86
N LEU A 14 -8.37 18.32 -1.68
CA LEU A 14 -7.24 18.76 -2.48
C LEU A 14 -7.47 18.45 -3.95
N GLY A 15 -7.12 19.40 -4.81
CA GLY A 15 -7.26 19.26 -6.25
C GLY A 15 -5.99 19.63 -7.00
N GLU A 16 -5.66 18.88 -8.06
CA GLU A 16 -4.65 19.25 -9.04
C GLU A 16 -5.25 19.35 -10.44
N ARG A 17 -5.32 20.56 -10.96
CA ARG A 17 -5.92 20.81 -12.29
C ARG A 17 -4.99 20.43 -13.42
N LEU A 18 -5.49 19.59 -14.32
CA LEU A 18 -4.83 19.08 -15.53
C LEU A 18 -5.74 19.34 -16.75
N PRO A 19 -5.86 20.59 -17.21
CA PRO A 19 -6.89 20.99 -18.20
C PRO A 19 -6.67 20.40 -19.59
N HIS A 20 -5.54 19.77 -19.85
CA HIS A 20 -5.25 19.05 -21.09
C HIS A 20 -5.82 17.63 -21.13
N LEU A 21 -6.33 17.14 -20.00
CA LEU A 21 -6.99 15.82 -19.92
C LEU A 21 -8.49 15.96 -20.16
N ARG A 22 -9.14 14.86 -20.55
CA ARG A 22 -10.60 14.70 -20.62
C ARG A 22 -11.12 13.79 -19.51
N SER A 23 -10.32 13.57 -18.47
CA SER A 23 -10.68 12.72 -17.35
C SER A 23 -10.30 13.36 -16.02
N VAL A 24 -10.96 12.90 -14.97
CA VAL A 24 -10.63 13.22 -13.58
C VAL A 24 -10.61 11.94 -12.74
N SER A 25 -9.60 11.82 -11.91
CA SER A 25 -9.51 10.79 -10.87
C SER A 25 -9.76 11.43 -9.52
N ILE A 26 -10.61 10.81 -8.71
CA ILE A 26 -10.98 11.27 -7.37
C ILE A 26 -10.90 10.10 -6.39
N GLY A 27 -10.43 10.36 -5.17
CA GLY A 27 -10.37 9.35 -4.10
C GLY A 27 -10.64 9.95 -2.73
N ALA A 28 -11.44 9.24 -1.94
CA ALA A 28 -11.63 9.50 -0.51
C ALA A 28 -10.67 8.59 0.28
N TRP A 29 -9.77 9.19 1.04
CA TRP A 29 -8.69 8.54 1.78
C TRP A 29 -9.00 8.60 3.27
N MET A 30 -9.37 7.50 3.88
CA MET A 30 -9.63 7.37 5.30
C MET A 30 -8.34 6.98 6.03
N HIS A 31 -8.01 7.66 7.13
CA HIS A 31 -6.85 7.37 7.97
C HIS A 31 -7.12 6.17 8.87
N VAL A 32 -7.46 5.06 8.25
CA VAL A 32 -7.67 3.76 8.89
C VAL A 32 -7.29 2.66 7.92
N GLY A 33 -6.47 1.74 8.40
CA GLY A 33 -6.04 0.53 7.71
C GLY A 33 -5.72 -0.53 8.74
N SER A 34 -5.22 -1.68 8.31
CA SER A 34 -5.04 -2.81 9.23
C SER A 34 -4.03 -2.53 10.35
N MET A 35 -3.16 -1.52 10.22
CA MET A 35 -2.25 -1.12 11.30
C MET A 35 -2.98 -0.49 12.50
N MET A 36 -4.18 0.07 12.30
CA MET A 36 -4.99 0.69 13.36
C MET A 36 -5.90 -0.31 14.07
N GLU A 37 -5.98 -1.53 13.59
CA GLU A 37 -6.81 -2.59 14.16
C GLU A 37 -6.18 -3.16 15.43
N THR A 38 -7.00 -3.41 16.45
CA THR A 38 -6.62 -4.28 17.57
C THR A 38 -6.59 -5.74 17.10
N PRO A 39 -5.99 -6.67 17.86
CA PRO A 39 -6.04 -8.08 17.48
C PRO A 39 -7.46 -8.63 17.28
N GLU A 40 -8.44 -8.10 18.02
CA GLU A 40 -9.86 -8.50 17.94
C GLU A 40 -10.60 -7.84 16.77
N GLU A 41 -10.05 -6.75 16.20
CA GLU A 41 -10.58 -6.00 15.06
C GLU A 41 -9.93 -6.41 13.72
N ASN A 42 -8.94 -7.33 13.74
CA ASN A 42 -8.14 -7.62 12.54
C ASN A 42 -8.98 -8.17 11.38
N GLY A 43 -8.90 -7.48 10.24
CA GLY A 43 -9.66 -7.75 9.02
C GLY A 43 -10.92 -6.88 8.85
N LEU A 44 -11.30 -6.07 9.85
CA LEU A 44 -12.49 -5.20 9.74
C LEU A 44 -12.32 -4.11 8.68
N SER A 45 -11.15 -3.50 8.55
CA SER A 45 -10.90 -2.48 7.52
C SER A 45 -11.13 -3.03 6.12
N HIS A 46 -10.61 -4.21 5.85
CA HIS A 46 -10.77 -4.90 4.57
C HIS A 46 -12.22 -5.34 4.34
N PHE A 47 -12.85 -5.93 5.34
CA PHE A 47 -14.25 -6.33 5.20
C PHE A 47 -15.20 -5.13 4.98
N ILE A 48 -14.93 -3.98 5.61
CA ILE A 48 -15.69 -2.74 5.36
C ILE A 48 -15.44 -2.24 3.94
N GLU A 49 -14.22 -2.34 3.40
CA GLU A 49 -13.94 -2.02 2.00
C GLU A 49 -14.87 -2.80 1.06
N HIS A 50 -14.99 -4.12 1.23
CA HIS A 50 -15.95 -4.92 0.47
C HIS A 50 -17.38 -4.43 0.64
N MET A 51 -17.76 -4.14 1.87
CA MET A 51 -19.14 -3.82 2.22
C MET A 51 -19.60 -2.43 1.79
N ILE A 52 -18.71 -1.46 1.53
CA ILE A 52 -19.13 -0.16 0.98
C ILE A 52 -19.71 -0.27 -0.44
N PHE A 53 -19.39 -1.34 -1.18
CA PHE A 53 -19.99 -1.65 -2.50
C PHE A 53 -21.33 -2.40 -2.41
N LYS A 54 -21.73 -2.84 -1.21
CA LYS A 54 -22.90 -3.73 -1.03
C LYS A 54 -24.19 -2.98 -0.69
N GLY A 55 -24.29 -1.74 -1.13
CA GLY A 55 -25.46 -0.90 -1.03
C GLY A 55 -25.39 0.16 0.05
N THR A 56 -26.09 1.24 -0.22
CA THR A 56 -26.22 2.42 0.62
C THR A 56 -27.66 2.68 0.97
N THR A 57 -27.93 3.72 1.74
CA THR A 57 -29.31 4.19 1.96
C THR A 57 -29.98 4.73 0.69
N LYS A 58 -29.18 5.05 -0.35
CA LYS A 58 -29.61 5.70 -1.58
C LYS A 58 -29.57 4.76 -2.79
N ARG A 59 -28.61 3.81 -2.81
CA ARG A 59 -28.34 2.94 -3.95
C ARG A 59 -28.28 1.47 -3.54
N THR A 60 -28.86 0.62 -4.36
CA THR A 60 -28.61 -0.83 -4.29
C THR A 60 -27.24 -1.18 -4.84
N VAL A 61 -26.74 -2.38 -4.54
CA VAL A 61 -25.47 -2.94 -5.10
C VAL A 61 -25.42 -2.79 -6.62
N ARG A 62 -26.53 -3.14 -7.29
CA ARG A 62 -26.65 -3.08 -8.73
C ARG A 62 -26.60 -1.63 -9.27
N GLN A 63 -27.26 -0.69 -8.61
CA GLN A 63 -27.26 0.72 -9.01
C GLN A 63 -25.88 1.36 -8.91
N ILE A 64 -25.08 1.03 -7.88
CA ILE A 64 -23.71 1.52 -7.76
C ILE A 64 -22.90 1.14 -9.01
N ALA A 65 -22.98 -0.12 -9.43
CA ALA A 65 -22.29 -0.61 -10.61
C ALA A 65 -22.85 -0.01 -11.91
N GLU A 66 -24.18 -0.08 -12.12
CA GLU A 66 -24.84 0.38 -13.36
C GLU A 66 -24.65 1.89 -13.59
N GLU A 67 -24.74 2.73 -12.56
CA GLU A 67 -24.55 4.18 -12.71
C GLU A 67 -23.12 4.52 -13.12
N MET A 68 -22.10 3.83 -12.57
CA MET A 68 -20.71 4.05 -12.96
C MET A 68 -20.39 3.49 -14.34
N ASP A 69 -20.88 2.28 -14.65
CA ASP A 69 -20.68 1.64 -15.96
C ASP A 69 -21.34 2.44 -17.09
N ALA A 70 -22.50 3.06 -16.82
CA ALA A 70 -23.25 3.85 -17.82
C ALA A 70 -22.46 5.03 -18.37
N VAL A 71 -21.51 5.57 -17.58
CA VAL A 71 -20.60 6.67 -18.00
C VAL A 71 -19.20 6.18 -18.38
N GLY A 72 -19.00 4.85 -18.45
CA GLY A 72 -17.68 4.27 -18.70
C GLY A 72 -16.66 4.58 -17.60
N GLY A 73 -17.14 4.85 -16.39
CA GLY A 73 -16.31 5.15 -15.23
C GLY A 73 -15.67 3.91 -14.64
N GLN A 74 -14.60 4.12 -13.88
CA GLN A 74 -13.94 3.09 -13.09
C GLN A 74 -14.12 3.43 -11.62
N LEU A 75 -14.59 2.48 -10.82
CA LEU A 75 -14.80 2.62 -9.38
C LEU A 75 -14.10 1.45 -8.69
N ASN A 76 -13.27 1.74 -7.68
CA ASN A 76 -12.58 0.72 -6.92
C ASN A 76 -12.21 1.22 -5.53
N ALA A 77 -11.73 0.32 -4.66
CA ALA A 77 -11.18 0.66 -3.37
C ALA A 77 -9.96 -0.22 -3.07
N PHE A 78 -9.22 0.12 -2.04
CA PHE A 78 -8.19 -0.75 -1.46
C PHE A 78 -8.00 -0.43 0.02
N THR A 79 -7.60 -1.45 0.76
CA THR A 79 -7.17 -1.35 2.15
C THR A 79 -5.67 -1.62 2.23
N GLY A 80 -4.94 -0.65 2.78
CA GLY A 80 -3.54 -0.81 3.13
C GLY A 80 -3.33 -0.92 4.64
N LYS A 81 -2.06 -0.90 5.04
CA LYS A 81 -1.71 -0.88 6.48
C LYS A 81 -2.08 0.48 7.12
N ASP A 82 -1.78 1.60 6.44
CA ASP A 82 -1.97 2.96 6.96
C ASP A 82 -3.33 3.58 6.65
N CYS A 83 -3.99 3.17 5.57
CA CYS A 83 -5.18 3.84 5.06
C CYS A 83 -6.05 2.92 4.21
N THR A 84 -7.32 3.30 4.10
CA THR A 84 -8.27 2.75 3.14
C THR A 84 -8.65 3.86 2.15
N CYS A 85 -8.79 3.53 0.87
CA CYS A 85 -9.15 4.49 -0.17
C CYS A 85 -10.27 3.94 -1.04
N CYS A 86 -11.34 4.73 -1.22
CA CYS A 86 -12.36 4.52 -2.24
C CYS A 86 -12.16 5.56 -3.34
N TYR A 87 -12.00 5.12 -4.59
CA TYR A 87 -11.65 6.03 -5.68
C TYR A 87 -12.37 5.71 -6.98
N ALA A 88 -12.53 6.74 -7.81
CA ALA A 88 -13.10 6.61 -9.14
C ALA A 88 -12.29 7.38 -10.18
N LYS A 89 -12.45 6.98 -11.45
CA LYS A 89 -11.98 7.72 -12.61
C LYS A 89 -13.09 7.81 -13.63
N VAL A 90 -13.42 9.04 -14.04
CA VAL A 90 -14.48 9.34 -15.01
C VAL A 90 -13.98 10.38 -16.01
N ILE A 91 -14.77 10.64 -17.05
CA ILE A 91 -14.56 11.84 -17.88
C ILE A 91 -14.97 13.09 -17.10
N ASP A 92 -14.44 14.25 -17.51
CA ASP A 92 -14.62 15.53 -16.82
C ASP A 92 -16.11 15.96 -16.71
N GLU A 93 -16.96 15.54 -17.63
CA GLU A 93 -18.39 15.80 -17.64
C GLU A 93 -19.18 15.04 -16.54
N ASP A 94 -18.65 13.90 -16.07
CA ASP A 94 -19.31 13.03 -15.10
C ASP A 94 -18.74 13.13 -13.68
N ILE A 95 -17.96 14.19 -13.38
CA ILE A 95 -17.33 14.39 -12.08
C ILE A 95 -18.35 14.43 -10.92
N GLU A 96 -19.53 15.00 -11.13
CA GLU A 96 -20.58 15.06 -10.12
C GLU A 96 -21.04 13.66 -9.71
N LEU A 97 -21.24 12.77 -10.69
CA LEU A 97 -21.61 11.37 -10.42
C LEU A 97 -20.56 10.64 -9.58
N ALA A 98 -19.27 10.81 -9.93
CA ALA A 98 -18.18 10.18 -9.18
C ALA A 98 -18.14 10.69 -7.73
N ILE A 99 -18.31 12.00 -7.50
CA ILE A 99 -18.36 12.59 -6.16
C ILE A 99 -19.56 12.05 -5.37
N ASP A 100 -20.76 12.03 -5.98
CA ASP A 100 -21.99 11.53 -5.35
C ASP A 100 -21.86 10.06 -4.94
N ILE A 101 -21.34 9.19 -5.84
CA ILE A 101 -21.21 7.75 -5.55
C ILE A 101 -20.18 7.53 -4.45
N ILE A 102 -18.98 8.13 -4.50
CA ILE A 102 -17.96 7.96 -3.46
C ILE A 102 -18.48 8.46 -2.11
N ALA A 103 -19.09 9.64 -2.07
CA ALA A 103 -19.67 10.18 -0.85
C ALA A 103 -20.74 9.25 -0.26
N ASP A 104 -21.63 8.76 -1.10
CA ASP A 104 -22.71 7.85 -0.69
C ASP A 104 -22.16 6.52 -0.15
N MET A 105 -21.20 5.91 -0.85
CA MET A 105 -20.55 4.67 -0.40
C MET A 105 -19.84 4.85 0.95
N VAL A 106 -19.01 5.88 1.08
CA VAL A 106 -18.22 6.11 2.29
C VAL A 106 -19.11 6.48 3.47
N MET A 107 -20.10 7.34 3.28
CA MET A 107 -20.93 7.85 4.36
C MET A 107 -22.10 6.92 4.70
N ASN A 108 -22.81 6.42 3.69
CA ASN A 108 -24.14 5.84 3.82
C ASN A 108 -24.22 4.33 3.56
N ALA A 109 -23.10 3.62 3.46
CA ALA A 109 -23.11 2.16 3.35
C ALA A 109 -23.92 1.53 4.49
N THR A 110 -24.87 0.67 4.14
CA THR A 110 -25.86 0.13 5.11
C THR A 110 -25.35 -1.08 5.88
N MET A 111 -24.30 -1.72 5.38
CA MET A 111 -23.81 -3.01 5.90
C MET A 111 -24.96 -4.01 6.04
N ASP A 112 -25.80 -4.13 5.00
CA ASP A 112 -26.97 -5.00 5.02
C ASP A 112 -26.58 -6.43 5.41
N GLU A 113 -27.30 -7.03 6.35
CA GLU A 113 -26.96 -8.33 6.93
C GLU A 113 -26.98 -9.46 5.89
N LYS A 114 -27.90 -9.41 4.92
CA LYS A 114 -27.98 -10.40 3.85
C LYS A 114 -26.78 -10.29 2.91
N GLU A 115 -26.40 -9.06 2.52
CA GLU A 115 -25.23 -8.82 1.69
C GLU A 115 -23.93 -9.14 2.45
N LEU A 116 -23.84 -8.81 3.75
CA LEU A 116 -22.73 -9.17 4.62
C LEU A 116 -22.50 -10.69 4.68
N ASN A 117 -23.58 -11.47 4.82
CA ASN A 117 -23.47 -12.93 4.85
C ASN A 117 -23.02 -13.53 3.51
N LYS A 118 -23.35 -12.91 2.38
CA LYS A 118 -22.82 -13.32 1.07
C LYS A 118 -21.35 -12.93 0.94
N GLU A 119 -21.02 -11.68 1.27
CA GLU A 119 -19.68 -11.14 1.11
C GLU A 119 -18.67 -11.77 2.05
N ARG A 120 -19.10 -12.20 3.25
CA ARG A 120 -18.27 -13.02 4.12
C ARG A 120 -17.73 -14.25 3.42
N GLY A 121 -18.56 -14.91 2.60
CA GLY A 121 -18.13 -16.06 1.79
C GLY A 121 -17.03 -15.67 0.79
N VAL A 122 -17.16 -14.50 0.16
CA VAL A 122 -16.15 -13.97 -0.78
C VAL A 122 -14.84 -13.66 -0.07
N VAL A 123 -14.88 -12.97 1.06
CA VAL A 123 -13.66 -12.64 1.84
C VAL A 123 -12.98 -13.90 2.38
N LEU A 124 -13.74 -14.90 2.84
CA LEU A 124 -13.16 -16.17 3.28
C LEU A 124 -12.50 -16.95 2.12
N GLU A 125 -13.06 -16.88 0.93
CA GLU A 125 -12.44 -17.46 -0.26
C GLU A 125 -11.15 -16.72 -0.64
N GLU A 126 -11.13 -15.40 -0.53
CA GLU A 126 -9.93 -14.59 -0.76
C GLU A 126 -8.82 -14.93 0.25
N ILE A 127 -9.14 -15.08 1.53
CA ILE A 127 -8.18 -15.55 2.55
C ILE A 127 -7.63 -16.94 2.16
N SER A 128 -8.50 -17.85 1.71
CA SER A 128 -8.05 -19.17 1.27
C SER A 128 -7.14 -19.10 0.05
N MET A 129 -7.43 -18.23 -0.91
CA MET A 129 -6.59 -18.02 -2.10
C MET A 129 -5.22 -17.45 -1.73
N ASP A 130 -5.17 -16.49 -0.80
CA ASP A 130 -3.92 -15.93 -0.30
C ASP A 130 -3.09 -16.98 0.45
N GLU A 131 -3.72 -17.75 1.34
CA GLU A 131 -3.07 -18.87 2.01
C GLU A 131 -2.56 -19.95 1.04
N ASP A 132 -3.25 -20.17 -0.08
CA ASP A 132 -2.88 -21.15 -1.10
C ASP A 132 -1.84 -20.64 -2.09
N SER A 133 -1.58 -19.34 -2.12
CA SER A 133 -0.50 -18.71 -2.88
C SER A 133 0.77 -18.60 -2.03
N PRO A 134 1.80 -19.42 -2.24
CA PRO A 134 3.03 -19.31 -1.43
C PRO A 134 3.80 -18.02 -1.66
N GLU A 135 3.59 -17.37 -2.81
CA GLU A 135 4.16 -16.07 -3.13
C GLU A 135 3.55 -14.96 -2.25
N ASP A 136 2.23 -14.93 -2.09
CA ASP A 136 1.55 -13.94 -1.24
C ASP A 136 1.77 -14.26 0.23
N LEU A 137 1.56 -15.51 0.63
CA LEU A 137 1.75 -15.99 1.99
C LEU A 137 3.14 -15.66 2.56
N VAL A 138 4.22 -15.77 1.77
CA VAL A 138 5.58 -15.49 2.29
C VAL A 138 5.77 -14.05 2.73
N HIS A 139 5.04 -13.12 2.14
CA HIS A 139 5.07 -11.70 2.54
C HIS A 139 4.37 -11.49 3.89
N ASP A 140 3.24 -12.15 4.12
CA ASP A 140 2.56 -12.13 5.42
C ASP A 140 3.39 -12.82 6.52
N LEU A 141 4.04 -13.93 6.19
CA LEU A 141 4.98 -14.59 7.11
C LEU A 141 6.17 -13.67 7.44
N LEU A 142 6.67 -12.89 6.46
CA LEU A 142 7.72 -11.91 6.72
C LEU A 142 7.23 -10.79 7.64
N ALA A 143 6.04 -10.24 7.41
CA ALA A 143 5.44 -9.25 8.29
C ALA A 143 5.30 -9.81 9.72
N LYS A 144 4.85 -11.05 9.86
CA LYS A 144 4.77 -11.75 11.15
C LYS A 144 6.15 -11.94 11.80
N ALA A 145 7.20 -12.25 11.02
CA ALA A 145 8.57 -12.33 11.53
C ALA A 145 9.07 -10.98 12.03
N GLN A 146 8.85 -9.90 11.26
CA GLN A 146 9.33 -8.57 11.56
C GLN A 146 8.57 -7.86 12.67
N PHE A 147 7.28 -8.13 12.85
CA PHE A 147 6.44 -7.40 13.80
C PHE A 147 5.81 -8.26 14.90
N GLY A 148 5.83 -9.59 14.76
CA GLY A 148 5.24 -10.49 15.75
C GLY A 148 3.74 -10.29 15.93
N ALA A 149 3.31 -10.05 17.17
CA ALA A 149 1.91 -9.81 17.51
C ALA A 149 1.46 -8.34 17.33
N GLN A 150 2.36 -7.46 16.90
CA GLN A 150 2.01 -6.07 16.60
C GLN A 150 1.10 -6.00 15.36
N SER A 151 0.31 -4.94 15.23
CA SER A 151 -0.70 -4.84 14.16
C SER A 151 -0.10 -4.88 12.73
N LEU A 152 1.12 -4.38 12.51
CA LEU A 152 1.80 -4.54 11.22
C LEU A 152 2.16 -6.00 10.88
N GLY A 153 2.24 -6.86 11.88
CA GLY A 153 2.48 -8.30 11.71
C GLY A 153 1.22 -9.12 11.42
N GLN A 154 0.04 -8.50 11.48
CA GLN A 154 -1.23 -9.16 11.20
C GLN A 154 -1.56 -9.04 9.71
N PRO A 155 -2.22 -10.03 9.08
CA PRO A 155 -2.64 -9.94 7.68
C PRO A 155 -3.71 -8.84 7.50
N ILE A 156 -3.77 -8.23 6.31
CA ILE A 156 -4.81 -7.22 5.99
C ILE A 156 -6.18 -7.87 5.91
N LEU A 157 -6.25 -9.08 5.37
CA LEU A 157 -7.49 -9.85 5.21
C LEU A 157 -8.09 -10.29 6.56
N GLY A 158 -7.25 -10.36 7.60
CA GLY A 158 -7.61 -10.90 8.90
C GLY A 158 -7.64 -12.44 8.95
N PRO A 159 -7.71 -13.02 10.16
CA PRO A 159 -7.86 -14.47 10.33
C PRO A 159 -9.26 -14.94 9.90
N ALA A 160 -9.34 -16.07 9.17
CA ALA A 160 -10.60 -16.62 8.68
C ALA A 160 -11.66 -16.84 9.78
N GLU A 161 -11.23 -17.34 10.94
CA GLU A 161 -12.14 -17.57 12.08
C GLU A 161 -12.78 -16.28 12.59
N GLN A 162 -12.01 -15.20 12.60
CA GLN A 162 -12.44 -13.88 13.06
C GLN A 162 -13.38 -13.22 12.05
N VAL A 163 -13.01 -13.25 10.77
CA VAL A 163 -13.85 -12.74 9.67
C VAL A 163 -15.20 -13.50 9.63
N ALA A 164 -15.19 -14.81 9.84
CA ALA A 164 -16.41 -15.62 9.91
C ALA A 164 -17.35 -15.22 11.06
N ALA A 165 -16.80 -14.67 12.14
CA ALA A 165 -17.56 -14.29 13.34
C ALA A 165 -18.08 -12.84 13.31
N TYR A 166 -17.58 -11.96 12.45
CA TYR A 166 -17.97 -10.56 12.43
C TYR A 166 -19.46 -10.36 12.13
N THR A 167 -20.08 -9.53 12.92
CA THR A 167 -21.50 -9.13 12.80
C THR A 167 -21.62 -7.77 12.11
N ARG A 168 -22.82 -7.44 11.65
CA ARG A 168 -23.13 -6.10 11.16
C ARG A 168 -22.77 -5.01 12.16
N GLU A 169 -23.03 -5.26 13.45
CA GLU A 169 -22.72 -4.32 14.54
C GLU A 169 -21.22 -4.04 14.63
N ASN A 170 -20.36 -5.06 14.57
CA ASN A 170 -18.90 -4.89 14.56
C ASN A 170 -18.44 -3.97 13.40
N LEU A 171 -18.95 -4.20 12.19
CA LEU A 171 -18.60 -3.38 11.03
C LEU A 171 -19.09 -1.94 11.17
N MET A 172 -20.33 -1.76 11.63
CA MET A 172 -20.91 -0.43 11.82
C MET A 172 -20.20 0.36 12.90
N ASP A 173 -19.89 -0.26 14.04
CA ASP A 173 -19.18 0.38 15.14
C ASP A 173 -17.78 0.80 14.71
N TYR A 174 -17.05 -0.10 14.05
CA TYR A 174 -15.72 0.20 13.52
C TYR A 174 -15.77 1.33 12.47
N LYS A 175 -16.70 1.25 11.50
CA LYS A 175 -16.89 2.30 10.50
C LYS A 175 -17.21 3.64 11.17
N ASN A 176 -18.16 3.70 12.09
CA ASN A 176 -18.54 4.93 12.78
C ASN A 176 -17.41 5.53 13.63
N LYS A 177 -16.54 4.69 14.17
CA LYS A 177 -15.37 5.09 14.96
C LYS A 177 -14.26 5.70 14.09
N HIS A 178 -14.05 5.17 12.86
CA HIS A 178 -12.87 5.48 12.06
C HIS A 178 -13.15 6.28 10.78
N TYR A 179 -14.35 6.17 10.19
CA TYR A 179 -14.71 6.91 8.98
C TYR A 179 -15.25 8.28 9.35
N LEU A 180 -14.33 9.18 9.66
CA LEU A 180 -14.63 10.53 10.16
C LEU A 180 -14.15 11.58 9.16
N PRO A 181 -14.91 12.68 8.94
CA PRO A 181 -14.50 13.72 7.99
C PRO A 181 -13.14 14.34 8.31
N ARG A 182 -12.79 14.51 9.59
CA ARG A 182 -11.50 15.08 10.02
C ARG A 182 -10.32 14.13 9.81
N GLU A 183 -10.58 12.82 9.73
CA GLU A 183 -9.60 11.78 9.46
C GLU A 183 -9.64 11.31 7.99
N THR A 184 -10.30 12.11 7.14
CA THR A 184 -10.44 11.81 5.72
C THR A 184 -9.91 12.97 4.88
N VAL A 185 -9.26 12.60 3.78
CA VAL A 185 -8.82 13.51 2.73
C VAL A 185 -9.51 13.10 1.43
N VAL A 186 -10.16 14.03 0.76
CA VAL A 186 -10.59 13.82 -0.62
C VAL A 186 -9.58 14.47 -1.55
N ALA A 187 -8.98 13.67 -2.43
CA ALA A 187 -8.01 14.13 -3.41
C ALA A 187 -8.55 13.93 -4.83
N LEU A 188 -8.34 14.89 -5.71
CA LEU A 188 -8.73 14.77 -7.12
C LEU A 188 -7.66 15.36 -8.04
N ALA A 189 -7.46 14.74 -9.20
CA ALA A 189 -6.56 15.23 -10.24
C ALA A 189 -7.17 15.03 -11.62
N GLY A 190 -7.13 16.07 -12.46
CA GLY A 190 -7.70 16.00 -13.80
C GLY A 190 -8.25 17.35 -14.28
N ASN A 191 -9.16 17.27 -15.26
CA ASN A 191 -9.84 18.45 -15.77
C ASN A 191 -11.13 18.71 -14.97
N TYR A 192 -11.22 19.85 -14.30
CA TYR A 192 -12.40 20.22 -13.51
C TYR A 192 -12.45 21.75 -13.31
N ASP A 193 -13.64 22.26 -13.02
CA ASP A 193 -13.85 23.64 -12.55
C ASP A 193 -13.79 23.67 -11.01
N PRO A 194 -12.91 24.48 -10.40
CA PRO A 194 -12.74 24.51 -8.95
C PRO A 194 -14.00 24.96 -8.19
N ALA A 195 -14.73 25.93 -8.73
CA ALA A 195 -15.94 26.44 -8.05
C ALA A 195 -17.06 25.41 -8.09
N GLN A 196 -17.20 24.69 -9.21
CA GLN A 196 -18.13 23.57 -9.33
C GLN A 196 -17.76 22.46 -8.33
N VAL A 197 -16.49 22.03 -8.29
CA VAL A 197 -16.04 20.98 -7.38
C VAL A 197 -16.24 21.35 -5.93
N GLN A 198 -15.90 22.58 -5.53
CA GLN A 198 -16.14 23.06 -4.17
C GLN A 198 -17.63 22.94 -3.79
N ALA A 199 -18.52 23.42 -4.65
CA ALA A 199 -19.96 23.33 -4.42
C ALA A 199 -20.46 21.88 -4.33
N LEU A 200 -19.92 20.97 -5.17
CA LEU A 200 -20.25 19.55 -5.12
C LEU A 200 -19.73 18.87 -3.83
N MET A 201 -18.53 19.23 -3.39
CA MET A 201 -18.00 18.71 -2.11
C MET A 201 -18.87 19.17 -0.92
N GLU A 202 -19.27 20.43 -0.88
CA GLU A 202 -20.19 20.94 0.14
C GLU A 202 -21.57 20.24 0.06
N LYS A 203 -22.08 20.00 -1.14
CA LYS A 203 -23.36 19.32 -1.36
C LYS A 203 -23.36 17.87 -0.89
N TYR A 204 -22.33 17.09 -1.22
CA TYR A 204 -22.32 15.65 -1.02
C TYR A 204 -21.62 15.22 0.28
N PHE A 205 -20.54 15.90 0.69
CA PHE A 205 -19.81 15.59 1.92
C PHE A 205 -20.11 16.54 3.08
N GLY A 206 -20.74 17.70 2.84
CA GLY A 206 -20.98 18.71 3.87
C GLY A 206 -21.88 18.24 5.02
N THR A 207 -22.76 17.29 4.76
CA THR A 207 -23.64 16.68 5.78
C THR A 207 -22.98 15.56 6.56
N TRP A 208 -21.77 15.15 6.20
CA TRP A 208 -21.05 14.10 6.90
C TRP A 208 -20.72 14.53 8.32
N GLN A 209 -21.39 13.89 9.26
CA GLN A 209 -21.16 14.11 10.67
C GLN A 209 -20.16 13.09 11.21
N GLY A 210 -19.29 13.51 12.10
CA GLY A 210 -18.32 12.65 12.75
C GLY A 210 -18.12 13.08 14.19
N GLY A 211 -17.77 12.13 15.04
CA GLY A 211 -17.37 12.37 16.41
C GLY A 211 -15.98 13.01 16.52
N GLU A 212 -15.49 13.11 17.75
CA GLU A 212 -14.08 13.43 18.00
C GLU A 212 -13.20 12.29 17.49
N SER A 213 -12.08 12.64 16.85
CA SER A 213 -11.10 11.64 16.46
C SER A 213 -10.47 10.96 17.67
N ALA A 214 -10.54 9.64 17.68
CA ALA A 214 -9.83 8.80 18.64
C ALA A 214 -8.64 8.09 17.96
N LEU A 215 -8.22 8.58 16.79
CA LEU A 215 -7.13 7.97 16.02
C LEU A 215 -5.82 8.02 16.82
N VAL A 216 -5.28 6.86 17.10
CA VAL A 216 -3.94 6.70 17.67
C VAL A 216 -3.17 5.77 16.75
N VAL A 217 -2.15 6.29 16.09
CA VAL A 217 -1.23 5.45 15.32
C VAL A 217 -0.40 4.64 16.30
N PRO A 218 -0.54 3.30 16.31
CA PRO A 218 0.17 2.47 17.28
C PRO A 218 1.68 2.48 16.99
N LYS A 219 2.49 2.63 18.04
CA LYS A 219 3.94 2.50 17.90
C LYS A 219 4.29 1.07 17.55
N GLN A 220 5.07 0.91 16.50
CA GLN A 220 5.56 -0.38 16.02
C GLN A 220 7.08 -0.45 16.19
N GLN A 221 7.61 -1.67 16.28
CA GLN A 221 9.04 -1.94 16.34
C GLN A 221 9.38 -3.10 15.40
N VAL A 222 10.34 -2.89 14.52
CA VAL A 222 10.88 -3.99 13.69
C VAL A 222 11.73 -4.90 14.56
N LEU A 223 11.40 -6.17 14.57
CA LEU A 223 12.19 -7.24 15.17
C LEU A 223 13.22 -7.73 14.17
N THR A 224 14.32 -8.30 14.64
CA THR A 224 15.41 -8.83 13.82
C THR A 224 15.73 -10.28 14.19
N GLY A 225 16.37 -11.01 13.28
CA GLY A 225 16.86 -12.37 13.52
C GLY A 225 15.77 -13.43 13.71
N ARG A 226 14.51 -13.10 13.41
CA ARG A 226 13.39 -14.05 13.57
C ARG A 226 13.12 -14.82 12.30
N ARG A 227 12.63 -16.05 12.48
CA ARG A 227 12.29 -16.94 11.37
C ARG A 227 10.84 -17.39 11.49
N VAL A 228 10.12 -17.38 10.37
CA VAL A 228 8.75 -17.90 10.26
C VAL A 228 8.66 -18.71 8.98
N VAL A 229 8.29 -19.97 9.10
CA VAL A 229 8.23 -20.89 7.96
C VAL A 229 6.88 -21.55 7.84
N LYS A 230 6.50 -21.90 6.62
CA LYS A 230 5.27 -22.65 6.33
C LYS A 230 5.57 -23.69 5.26
N GLU A 231 5.52 -24.97 5.67
CA GLU A 231 5.61 -26.09 4.71
C GLU A 231 4.34 -26.13 3.86
N LYS A 232 4.51 -26.19 2.54
CA LYS A 232 3.44 -26.41 1.56
C LYS A 232 3.94 -27.28 0.43
N ASP A 233 3.10 -28.14 -0.11
CA ASP A 233 3.47 -29.01 -1.25
C ASP A 233 3.35 -28.22 -2.56
N THR A 234 4.38 -27.46 -2.88
CA THR A 234 4.47 -26.57 -4.05
C THR A 234 5.71 -26.85 -4.88
N GLU A 235 5.68 -26.47 -6.16
CA GLU A 235 6.84 -26.65 -7.06
C GLU A 235 7.98 -25.68 -6.73
N GLN A 236 7.66 -24.50 -6.22
CA GLN A 236 8.63 -23.47 -5.86
C GLN A 236 8.72 -23.30 -4.34
N LEU A 237 9.89 -22.86 -3.90
CA LEU A 237 10.16 -22.37 -2.57
C LEU A 237 10.25 -20.84 -2.63
N HIS A 238 9.48 -20.16 -1.82
CA HIS A 238 9.43 -18.71 -1.73
C HIS A 238 10.14 -18.27 -0.47
N ILE A 239 11.09 -17.36 -0.62
CA ILE A 239 11.95 -16.87 0.47
C ILE A 239 11.83 -15.35 0.53
N CYS A 240 11.64 -14.81 1.73
CA CYS A 240 11.75 -13.40 2.01
C CYS A 240 12.77 -13.15 3.13
N LEU A 241 13.68 -12.19 2.87
CA LEU A 241 14.54 -11.59 3.90
C LEU A 241 14.02 -10.20 4.23
N GLY A 242 13.89 -9.87 5.51
CA GLY A 242 13.37 -8.58 5.95
C GLY A 242 14.30 -7.85 6.90
N TYR A 243 14.60 -6.61 6.56
CA TYR A 243 15.45 -5.70 7.32
C TYR A 243 14.63 -4.52 7.85
N PRO A 244 15.10 -3.80 8.90
CA PRO A 244 14.57 -2.48 9.23
C PRO A 244 14.72 -1.52 8.04
N GLY A 245 13.79 -0.58 7.90
CA GLY A 245 13.79 0.44 6.85
C GLY A 245 13.43 1.80 7.40
N PHE A 246 12.95 2.69 6.54
CA PHE A 246 12.67 4.08 6.89
C PHE A 246 11.18 4.38 6.81
N ALA A 247 10.72 5.21 7.73
CA ALA A 247 9.33 5.64 7.79
C ALA A 247 8.94 6.51 6.59
N TYR A 248 7.67 6.49 6.26
CA TYR A 248 7.10 7.33 5.22
C TYR A 248 7.32 8.82 5.54
N GLY A 249 7.71 9.58 4.51
CA GLY A 249 7.94 11.02 4.63
C GLY A 249 9.31 11.44 5.15
N THR A 250 10.23 10.51 5.43
CA THR A 250 11.64 10.84 5.75
C THR A 250 12.47 11.08 4.49
N ASP A 251 13.53 11.88 4.58
CA ASP A 251 14.40 12.18 3.44
C ASP A 251 15.23 10.96 2.99
N ASP A 252 15.50 10.03 3.90
CA ASP A 252 16.26 8.80 3.62
C ASP A 252 15.59 7.91 2.53
N VAL A 253 14.26 8.03 2.32
CA VAL A 253 13.52 7.21 1.34
C VAL A 253 14.04 7.36 -0.09
N TYR A 254 14.61 8.51 -0.45
CA TYR A 254 15.17 8.74 -1.79
C TYR A 254 16.48 7.99 -1.97
N ALA A 255 17.34 7.98 -0.97
CA ALA A 255 18.58 7.21 -0.97
C ALA A 255 18.30 5.70 -0.95
N VAL A 256 17.29 5.27 -0.18
CA VAL A 256 16.79 3.87 -0.18
C VAL A 256 16.26 3.49 -1.56
N ALA A 257 15.55 4.35 -2.27
CA ALA A 257 15.06 4.06 -3.61
C ALA A 257 16.21 3.84 -4.61
N VAL A 258 17.30 4.61 -4.51
CA VAL A 258 18.52 4.38 -5.32
C VAL A 258 19.17 3.05 -4.95
N MET A 259 19.37 2.76 -3.66
CA MET A 259 19.87 1.48 -3.17
C MET A 259 19.04 0.32 -3.70
N ASN A 260 17.72 0.43 -3.62
CA ASN A 260 16.77 -0.57 -4.09
C ASN A 260 16.95 -0.87 -5.59
N ASN A 261 17.04 0.16 -6.42
CA ASN A 261 17.25 -0.01 -7.86
C ASN A 261 18.56 -0.72 -8.18
N VAL A 262 19.65 -0.40 -7.47
CA VAL A 262 20.94 -1.05 -7.66
C VAL A 262 20.90 -2.51 -7.24
N LEU A 263 20.24 -2.83 -6.11
CA LEU A 263 20.25 -4.18 -5.54
C LEU A 263 19.26 -5.13 -6.21
N GLY A 264 18.00 -4.74 -6.38
CA GLY A 264 16.97 -5.67 -6.85
C GLY A 264 15.72 -5.02 -7.47
N GLY A 265 15.68 -3.69 -7.61
CA GLY A 265 14.51 -2.98 -8.14
C GLY A 265 14.38 -2.94 -9.67
N ALA A 266 15.33 -3.51 -10.41
CA ALA A 266 15.35 -3.49 -11.87
C ALA A 266 15.96 -4.78 -12.43
N MET A 267 15.69 -5.08 -13.72
CA MET A 267 16.31 -6.24 -14.39
C MET A 267 17.83 -6.11 -14.49
N SER A 268 18.39 -4.91 -14.50
CA SER A 268 19.83 -4.64 -14.49
C SER A 268 20.45 -4.62 -13.07
N SER A 269 19.66 -4.87 -12.03
CA SER A 269 20.11 -4.87 -10.64
C SER A 269 21.02 -6.07 -10.33
N ARG A 270 21.85 -5.93 -9.29
CA ARG A 270 22.86 -6.93 -8.95
C ARG A 270 22.29 -8.30 -8.63
N LEU A 271 21.27 -8.38 -7.79
CA LEU A 271 20.65 -9.65 -7.41
C LEU A 271 19.98 -10.32 -8.62
N PHE A 272 19.28 -9.55 -9.45
CA PHE A 272 18.64 -10.08 -10.64
C PHE A 272 19.68 -10.64 -11.64
N GLN A 273 20.71 -9.86 -11.95
CA GLN A 273 21.77 -10.29 -12.86
C GLN A 273 22.52 -11.51 -12.32
N ARG A 274 22.90 -11.48 -11.02
CA ARG A 274 23.68 -12.57 -10.44
C ARG A 274 22.89 -13.87 -10.30
N ILE A 275 21.69 -13.81 -9.69
CA ILE A 275 20.97 -15.02 -9.26
C ILE A 275 20.07 -15.56 -10.36
N ARG A 276 19.41 -14.67 -11.12
CA ARG A 276 18.52 -15.08 -12.20
C ARG A 276 19.26 -15.30 -13.52
N GLU A 277 20.01 -14.29 -13.98
CA GLU A 277 20.61 -14.34 -15.34
C GLU A 277 21.89 -15.20 -15.39
N GLU A 278 22.85 -14.97 -14.47
CA GLU A 278 24.12 -15.70 -14.50
C GLU A 278 23.98 -17.11 -13.95
N LEU A 279 23.31 -17.30 -12.82
CA LEU A 279 23.22 -18.61 -12.14
C LEU A 279 21.98 -19.40 -12.50
N GLY A 280 20.92 -18.76 -13.03
CA GLY A 280 19.66 -19.43 -13.37
C GLY A 280 18.97 -20.11 -12.19
N MET A 281 19.13 -19.57 -10.97
CA MET A 281 18.65 -20.20 -9.73
C MET A 281 17.29 -19.70 -9.28
N ALA A 282 16.85 -18.51 -9.72
CA ALA A 282 15.57 -17.93 -9.39
C ALA A 282 14.75 -17.63 -10.64
N TYR A 283 13.45 -17.87 -10.58
CA TYR A 283 12.51 -17.37 -11.58
C TYR A 283 12.24 -15.88 -11.38
N SER A 284 12.06 -15.50 -10.11
CA SER A 284 11.83 -14.12 -9.70
C SER A 284 12.71 -13.79 -8.50
N ILE A 285 13.37 -12.65 -8.55
CA ILE A 285 14.10 -12.07 -7.43
C ILE A 285 14.03 -10.56 -7.52
N TYR A 286 13.65 -9.90 -6.41
CA TYR A 286 13.55 -8.45 -6.34
C TYR A 286 13.69 -7.96 -4.91
N THR A 287 13.92 -6.66 -4.78
CA THR A 287 13.94 -5.97 -3.48
C THR A 287 12.88 -4.87 -3.45
N TYR A 288 12.36 -4.58 -2.27
CA TYR A 288 11.30 -3.59 -2.10
C TYR A 288 11.37 -2.92 -0.71
N PRO A 289 11.29 -1.60 -0.65
CA PRO A 289 11.08 -0.87 0.58
C PRO A 289 9.58 -0.77 0.90
N ASN A 290 9.20 -0.99 2.15
CA ASN A 290 7.89 -0.64 2.68
C ASN A 290 8.05 0.50 3.68
N SER A 291 7.32 1.59 3.47
CA SER A 291 7.32 2.75 4.35
C SER A 291 5.91 3.00 4.87
N TYR A 292 5.77 2.95 6.18
CA TYR A 292 4.54 3.21 6.93
C TYR A 292 4.69 4.46 7.77
N GLN A 293 3.62 4.92 8.38
CA GLN A 293 3.68 6.04 9.31
C GLN A 293 4.52 5.68 10.54
N GLY A 294 5.66 6.36 10.71
CA GLY A 294 6.57 6.19 11.85
C GLY A 294 7.53 5.01 11.78
N ILE A 295 7.44 4.12 10.79
CA ILE A 295 8.30 2.94 10.65
C ILE A 295 8.43 2.49 9.20
N GLY A 296 9.47 1.72 8.89
CA GLY A 296 9.61 1.08 7.58
C GLY A 296 10.40 -0.22 7.63
N THR A 297 10.32 -0.97 6.54
CA THR A 297 11.09 -2.21 6.32
C THR A 297 11.70 -2.22 4.93
N TYR A 298 12.67 -3.11 4.74
CA TYR A 298 13.27 -3.39 3.45
C TYR A 298 13.25 -4.90 3.23
N GLY A 299 12.64 -5.33 2.13
CA GLY A 299 12.43 -6.74 1.80
C GLY A 299 13.29 -7.19 0.62
N ILE A 300 13.71 -8.45 0.62
CA ILE A 300 14.27 -9.17 -0.51
C ILE A 300 13.45 -10.43 -0.70
N TYR A 301 12.87 -10.62 -1.88
CA TYR A 301 12.10 -11.80 -2.24
C TYR A 301 12.82 -12.62 -3.28
N ALA A 302 12.69 -13.95 -3.20
CA ALA A 302 13.14 -14.89 -4.23
C ALA A 302 12.18 -16.08 -4.36
N GLY A 303 11.67 -16.30 -5.60
CA GLY A 303 10.93 -17.50 -5.99
C GLY A 303 11.87 -18.49 -6.71
N ILE A 304 12.10 -19.65 -6.13
CA ILE A 304 13.19 -20.54 -6.51
C ILE A 304 12.78 -22.03 -6.54
N SER A 305 13.60 -22.85 -7.15
CA SER A 305 13.47 -24.32 -6.94
C SER A 305 13.94 -24.69 -5.53
N PRO A 306 13.22 -25.58 -4.80
CA PRO A 306 13.57 -25.98 -3.42
C PRO A 306 15.03 -26.42 -3.22
N LYS A 307 15.63 -27.06 -4.22
CA LYS A 307 17.04 -27.53 -4.18
C LYS A 307 18.06 -26.40 -4.14
N ASN A 308 17.67 -25.16 -4.52
CA ASN A 308 18.57 -24.03 -4.64
C ASN A 308 18.54 -23.11 -3.39
N GLY A 309 17.71 -23.36 -2.39
CA GLY A 309 17.44 -22.45 -1.29
C GLY A 309 18.67 -21.95 -0.56
N ASP A 310 19.53 -22.87 -0.06
CA ASP A 310 20.75 -22.49 0.66
C ASP A 310 21.69 -21.67 -0.22
N LYS A 311 21.86 -22.11 -1.46
CA LYS A 311 22.75 -21.44 -2.41
C LYS A 311 22.29 -20.02 -2.75
N VAL A 312 20.99 -19.83 -2.92
CA VAL A 312 20.42 -18.51 -3.17
C VAL A 312 20.61 -17.59 -1.95
N LEU A 313 20.38 -18.08 -0.73
CA LEU A 313 20.65 -17.30 0.49
C LEU A 313 22.13 -16.92 0.63
N GLU A 314 23.07 -17.85 0.32
CA GLU A 314 24.51 -17.57 0.29
C GLU A 314 24.87 -16.50 -0.77
N GLU A 315 24.30 -16.56 -1.96
CA GLU A 315 24.57 -15.59 -3.04
C GLU A 315 23.98 -14.21 -2.69
N ILE A 316 22.77 -14.15 -2.09
CA ILE A 316 22.21 -12.89 -1.59
C ILE A 316 23.13 -12.28 -0.55
N ASP A 317 23.52 -13.03 0.48
CA ASP A 317 24.40 -12.56 1.55
C ASP A 317 25.76 -12.08 1.01
N SER A 318 26.34 -12.84 0.08
CA SER A 318 27.60 -12.50 -0.58
C SER A 318 27.49 -11.17 -1.36
N GLU A 319 26.40 -10.97 -2.09
CA GLU A 319 26.19 -9.74 -2.88
C GLU A 319 25.95 -8.52 -1.98
N LEU A 320 25.18 -8.69 -0.89
CA LEU A 320 24.96 -7.62 0.07
C LEU A 320 26.26 -7.23 0.79
N LYS A 321 27.09 -8.21 1.19
CA LYS A 321 28.41 -7.96 1.77
C LYS A 321 29.35 -7.25 0.79
N ARG A 322 29.31 -7.65 -0.49
CA ARG A 322 30.08 -6.99 -1.54
C ARG A 322 29.60 -5.55 -1.73
N PHE A 323 28.31 -5.32 -1.75
CA PHE A 323 27.75 -3.97 -1.85
C PHE A 323 28.15 -3.07 -0.68
N LEU A 324 28.06 -3.58 0.55
CA LEU A 324 28.48 -2.84 1.76
C LEU A 324 29.98 -2.52 1.78
N LYS A 325 30.81 -3.43 1.25
CA LYS A 325 32.28 -3.27 1.26
C LYS A 325 32.78 -2.37 0.12
N ASP A 326 32.30 -2.64 -1.09
CA ASP A 326 32.86 -2.05 -2.33
C ASP A 326 32.03 -0.87 -2.83
N GLY A 327 30.80 -0.70 -2.31
CA GLY A 327 29.84 0.31 -2.76
C GLY A 327 29.25 -0.02 -4.14
N MET A 328 28.76 1.01 -4.79
CA MET A 328 28.22 0.97 -6.15
C MET A 328 29.20 1.68 -7.10
N THR A 329 29.16 1.29 -8.36
CA THR A 329 29.89 1.98 -9.41
C THR A 329 29.22 3.30 -9.79
N ASP A 330 29.99 4.23 -10.35
CA ASP A 330 29.44 5.50 -10.88
C ASP A 330 28.34 5.26 -11.92
N LYS A 331 28.44 4.18 -12.68
CA LYS A 331 27.44 3.80 -13.68
C LYS A 331 26.14 3.36 -13.02
N GLU A 332 26.19 2.44 -12.06
CA GLU A 332 25.00 1.96 -11.31
C GLU A 332 24.30 3.14 -10.64
N PHE A 333 25.05 4.03 -10.01
CA PHE A 333 24.50 5.21 -9.35
C PHE A 333 23.77 6.14 -10.32
N ARG A 334 24.42 6.54 -11.44
CA ARG A 334 23.82 7.42 -12.44
C ARG A 334 22.58 6.80 -13.09
N ASP A 335 22.68 5.53 -13.48
CA ASP A 335 21.61 4.82 -14.18
C ASP A 335 20.40 4.67 -13.26
N SER A 336 20.60 4.32 -11.97
CA SER A 336 19.52 4.20 -10.98
C SER A 336 18.83 5.53 -10.70
N LYS A 337 19.57 6.62 -10.55
CA LYS A 337 18.98 7.97 -10.39
C LYS A 337 18.17 8.38 -11.62
N THR A 338 18.71 8.13 -12.81
CA THR A 338 18.02 8.43 -14.08
C THR A 338 16.71 7.63 -14.17
N GLN A 339 16.75 6.35 -13.86
CA GLN A 339 15.59 5.47 -13.87
C GLN A 339 14.51 5.94 -12.88
N LEU A 340 14.89 6.25 -11.64
CA LEU A 340 13.96 6.75 -10.62
C LEU A 340 13.32 8.07 -11.05
N ARG A 341 14.12 9.03 -11.51
CA ARG A 341 13.62 10.31 -11.97
C ARG A 341 12.66 10.15 -13.17
N SER A 342 13.05 9.34 -14.14
CA SER A 342 12.24 9.09 -15.34
C SER A 342 10.94 8.36 -15.01
N GLY A 343 11.00 7.32 -14.17
CA GLY A 343 9.82 6.60 -13.69
C GLY A 343 8.86 7.51 -12.94
N TYR A 344 9.39 8.37 -12.05
CA TYR A 344 8.58 9.36 -11.35
C TYR A 344 7.89 10.33 -12.31
N LEU A 345 8.63 10.90 -13.27
CA LEU A 345 8.09 11.84 -14.26
C LEU A 345 7.00 11.19 -15.13
N MET A 346 7.24 9.96 -15.63
CA MET A 346 6.24 9.22 -16.39
C MET A 346 4.99 8.90 -15.54
N GLY A 347 5.16 8.59 -14.25
CA GLY A 347 4.04 8.41 -13.32
C GLY A 347 3.17 9.65 -13.16
N LEU A 348 3.75 10.85 -13.30
CA LEU A 348 3.01 12.12 -13.25
C LEU A 348 2.12 12.38 -14.47
N GLU A 349 2.19 11.59 -15.53
CA GLU A 349 1.26 11.69 -16.67
C GLU A 349 -0.13 11.13 -16.32
N SER A 350 -0.21 10.26 -15.29
CA SER A 350 -1.45 9.66 -14.82
C SER A 350 -2.17 10.55 -13.81
N SER A 351 -3.43 10.92 -14.08
CA SER A 351 -4.29 11.61 -13.11
C SER A 351 -4.50 10.75 -11.84
N GLY A 352 -4.62 9.42 -12.00
CA GLY A 352 -4.74 8.50 -10.87
C GLY A 352 -3.52 8.52 -9.96
N SER A 353 -2.30 8.44 -10.53
CA SER A 353 -1.05 8.48 -9.75
C SER A 353 -0.87 9.81 -9.00
N ARG A 354 -1.25 10.94 -9.61
CA ARG A 354 -1.23 12.26 -8.96
C ARG A 354 -2.22 12.34 -7.80
N MET A 355 -3.44 11.87 -8.02
CA MET A 355 -4.48 11.80 -6.99
C MET A 355 -4.02 10.94 -5.82
N GLN A 356 -3.46 9.75 -6.09
CA GLN A 356 -2.97 8.85 -5.06
C GLN A 356 -1.81 9.45 -4.26
N ALA A 357 -0.79 10.00 -4.93
CA ALA A 357 0.35 10.64 -4.26
C ALA A 357 -0.10 11.82 -3.37
N MET A 358 -1.02 12.65 -3.87
CA MET A 358 -1.56 13.80 -3.15
C MET A 358 -2.40 13.38 -1.95
N GLY A 359 -3.32 12.43 -2.13
CA GLY A 359 -4.21 11.94 -1.07
C GLY A 359 -3.42 11.28 0.06
N ARG A 360 -2.57 10.30 -0.26
CA ARG A 360 -1.76 9.59 0.73
C ARG A 360 -0.81 10.53 1.48
N SER A 361 -0.10 11.40 0.78
CA SER A 361 0.84 12.32 1.42
C SER A 361 0.13 13.30 2.36
N THR A 362 -1.02 13.82 1.93
CA THR A 362 -1.80 14.73 2.79
C THR A 362 -2.33 14.04 4.02
N LEU A 363 -2.81 12.80 3.86
CA LEU A 363 -3.34 12.00 4.97
C LEU A 363 -2.24 11.68 5.99
N LEU A 364 -1.08 11.17 5.55
CA LEU A 364 -0.04 10.64 6.43
C LEU A 364 0.96 11.70 6.91
N ASN A 365 1.27 12.72 6.09
CA ASN A 365 2.25 13.77 6.40
C ASN A 365 1.63 15.14 6.69
N GLY A 366 0.30 15.29 6.54
CA GLY A 366 -0.41 16.55 6.74
C GLY A 366 -0.32 17.55 5.58
N HIS A 367 0.46 17.25 4.52
CA HIS A 367 0.62 18.13 3.35
C HIS A 367 0.72 17.32 2.05
N PRO A 368 0.27 17.87 0.91
CA PRO A 368 0.35 17.19 -0.37
C PRO A 368 1.78 17.06 -0.88
N THR A 369 2.04 16.02 -1.67
CA THR A 369 3.31 15.81 -2.36
C THR A 369 3.66 17.01 -3.24
N ASP A 370 4.85 17.56 -3.08
CA ASP A 370 5.43 18.57 -3.97
C ASP A 370 6.31 17.86 -5.00
N HIS A 371 5.83 17.75 -6.23
CA HIS A 371 6.54 17.01 -7.29
C HIS A 371 7.90 17.61 -7.63
N GLN A 372 8.06 18.93 -7.55
CA GLN A 372 9.35 19.58 -7.81
C GLN A 372 10.35 19.28 -6.70
N LYS A 373 9.90 19.32 -5.44
CA LYS A 373 10.74 18.93 -4.30
C LYS A 373 11.13 17.46 -4.37
N THR A 374 10.22 16.57 -4.75
CA THR A 374 10.53 15.14 -4.93
C THR A 374 11.61 14.94 -6.01
N ILE A 375 11.48 15.59 -7.17
CA ILE A 375 12.50 15.51 -8.23
C ILE A 375 13.84 16.06 -7.74
N ALA A 376 13.83 17.22 -7.10
CA ALA A 376 15.04 17.83 -6.55
C ALA A 376 15.69 16.94 -5.47
N ALA A 377 14.89 16.27 -4.63
CA ALA A 377 15.38 15.33 -3.62
C ALA A 377 16.03 14.10 -4.27
N ILE A 378 15.44 13.52 -5.32
CA ILE A 378 16.06 12.43 -6.08
C ILE A 378 17.39 12.91 -6.71
N GLU A 379 17.42 14.12 -7.28
CA GLU A 379 18.63 14.68 -7.89
C GLU A 379 19.71 15.01 -6.86
N ALA A 380 19.35 15.33 -5.63
CA ALA A 380 20.27 15.63 -4.54
C ALA A 380 20.91 14.39 -3.88
N VAL A 381 20.39 13.18 -4.13
CA VAL A 381 20.99 11.94 -3.58
C VAL A 381 22.44 11.81 -4.05
N THR A 382 23.34 11.52 -3.10
CA THR A 382 24.75 11.24 -3.37
C THR A 382 25.09 9.77 -3.10
N PRO A 383 26.23 9.27 -3.63
CA PRO A 383 26.67 7.89 -3.32
C PRO A 383 26.87 7.66 -1.82
N GLU A 384 27.36 8.65 -1.09
CA GLU A 384 27.57 8.58 0.37
C GLU A 384 26.23 8.39 1.09
N MET A 385 25.20 9.15 0.72
CA MET A 385 23.84 8.98 1.30
C MET A 385 23.29 7.57 1.05
N VAL A 386 23.52 7.00 -0.14
CA VAL A 386 23.10 5.63 -0.44
C VAL A 386 23.85 4.62 0.41
N MET A 387 25.15 4.79 0.61
CA MET A 387 25.93 3.89 1.47
C MET A 387 25.56 4.03 2.95
N ASP A 388 25.24 5.24 3.41
CA ASP A 388 24.77 5.47 4.78
C ASP A 388 23.46 4.73 5.08
N VAL A 389 22.48 4.81 4.17
CA VAL A 389 21.22 4.05 4.35
C VAL A 389 21.46 2.54 4.18
N ALA A 390 22.35 2.12 3.28
CA ALA A 390 22.72 0.71 3.13
C ALA A 390 23.31 0.13 4.41
N HIS A 391 24.22 0.84 5.06
CA HIS A 391 24.77 0.41 6.34
C HIS A 391 23.70 0.36 7.44
N LYS A 392 22.79 1.35 7.53
CA LYS A 392 21.71 1.35 8.51
C LYS A 392 20.75 0.17 8.33
N VAL A 393 20.48 -0.22 7.08
CA VAL A 393 19.51 -1.28 6.72
C VAL A 393 20.16 -2.66 6.76
N LEU A 394 21.22 -2.87 5.97
CA LEU A 394 21.73 -4.20 5.63
C LEU A 394 22.72 -4.78 6.65
N THR A 395 23.14 -4.03 7.68
CA THR A 395 23.96 -4.57 8.77
C THR A 395 23.14 -5.21 9.89
N ALA A 396 21.83 -4.97 9.91
CA ALA A 396 20.94 -5.65 10.85
C ALA A 396 20.82 -7.13 10.48
N GLU A 397 20.62 -7.98 11.48
CA GLU A 397 20.28 -9.37 11.24
C GLU A 397 18.87 -9.46 10.61
N PRO A 398 18.72 -10.03 9.41
CA PRO A 398 17.42 -10.09 8.75
C PRO A 398 16.46 -11.05 9.45
N CYS A 399 15.16 -10.73 9.40
CA CYS A 399 14.13 -11.75 9.56
C CYS A 399 14.06 -12.59 8.29
N LEU A 400 13.74 -13.89 8.45
CA LEU A 400 13.56 -14.84 7.36
C LEU A 400 12.14 -15.37 7.36
N ALA A 401 11.48 -15.32 6.21
CA ALA A 401 10.24 -16.05 5.97
C ALA A 401 10.42 -17.01 4.80
N VAL A 402 9.88 -18.22 4.94
CA VAL A 402 9.96 -19.23 3.89
C VAL A 402 8.61 -19.96 3.77
N ALA A 403 8.10 -20.05 2.55
CA ALA A 403 6.88 -20.80 2.23
C ALA A 403 7.12 -21.73 1.05
N GLY A 404 6.63 -22.98 1.16
CA GLY A 404 6.73 -23.97 0.11
C GLY A 404 7.42 -25.25 0.55
N LYS A 405 7.72 -26.11 -0.42
CA LYS A 405 8.30 -27.43 -0.16
C LYS A 405 9.72 -27.36 0.38
N GLY A 406 9.92 -27.96 1.57
CA GLY A 406 11.21 -27.96 2.26
C GLY A 406 11.45 -26.69 3.09
N ALA A 407 10.41 -25.90 3.37
CA ALA A 407 10.51 -24.70 4.19
C ALA A 407 10.91 -25.01 5.65
N GLU A 408 10.49 -26.16 6.20
CA GLU A 408 10.76 -26.54 7.60
C GLU A 408 12.25 -26.56 7.96
N LYS A 409 13.13 -26.86 7.01
CA LYS A 409 14.57 -26.86 7.26
C LYS A 409 15.15 -25.47 7.62
N TYR A 410 14.40 -24.39 7.38
CA TYR A 410 14.81 -23.01 7.67
C TYR A 410 14.22 -22.47 8.98
N ALA A 411 13.53 -23.30 9.76
CA ALA A 411 12.90 -22.91 11.02
C ALA A 411 13.90 -22.62 12.15
N GLU A 412 15.12 -23.20 12.09
CA GLU A 412 16.18 -23.09 13.08
C GLU A 412 17.23 -22.02 12.75
#